data_9d03d3a91972bf10db2381df026b4750
#
_entry.id   9d03d3a91972bf10db2381df026b4750
#
_cell.length_a   1.000
_cell.length_b   1.000
_cell.length_c   1.000
_cell.angle_alpha   90.00
_cell.angle_beta   90.00
_cell.angle_gamma   90.00
#
_symmetry.space_group_name_H-M   'P 1'
#
loop_
_entity.id
_entity.type
_entity.pdbx_description
1 polymer ?
#
loop_
_entity_poly.entity_id
_entity_poly.type
_entity_poly.pdbx_seq_one_letter_code
_entity_poly.pdbx_strand_id
1 'polypeptide(L)'
;MTEHVLASFRTESDRGTIHVEDVYDTSVEDLWAAITEPERLARWLAEVSGDLRVGGGFRITFTSSWEGVGAVLACEPPHRLLVTTREESGSETVLEALVSPEGDRARLVVEERGLPVDAAPYHAAGWQVHLEDLGAVLAGRPRSDWSARWKELAPAYGIER
;
A
#
# COMPACT_ATOMS: atom_id res chain seq x y z
N MET A 1 9.86 4.23 23.98
CA MET A 1 10.00 3.09 23.07
C MET A 1 9.92 3.56 21.62
N THR A 2 10.85 3.14 20.79
CA THR A 2 10.90 3.55 19.39
C THR A 2 9.97 2.67 18.55
N GLU A 3 9.13 3.28 17.71
CA GLU A 3 8.32 2.52 16.80
C GLU A 3 9.19 1.84 15.75
N HIS A 4 8.77 0.65 15.34
CA HIS A 4 9.42 -0.06 14.25
C HIS A 4 8.94 0.52 12.92
N VAL A 5 9.85 1.13 12.18
CA VAL A 5 9.55 1.83 10.93
C VAL A 5 9.69 0.88 9.75
N LEU A 6 8.61 0.69 9.00
CA LEU A 6 8.59 -0.19 7.82
C LEU A 6 8.83 0.55 6.52
N ALA A 7 8.56 1.85 6.49
CA ALA A 7 8.61 2.63 5.27
C ALA A 7 9.76 3.63 5.30
N SER A 8 10.24 3.96 4.12
CA SER A 8 11.17 5.06 3.91
C SER A 8 10.67 5.91 2.74
N PHE A 9 11.19 7.12 2.62
CA PHE A 9 10.85 7.98 1.49
C PHE A 9 12.07 8.76 1.07
N ARG A 10 12.09 9.11 -0.22
CA ARG A 10 13.18 9.90 -0.81
C ARG A 10 12.61 10.89 -1.81
N THR A 11 13.38 11.93 -2.10
CA THR A 11 13.02 12.94 -3.09
C THR A 11 13.81 12.68 -4.38
N GLU A 12 13.09 12.65 -5.50
CA GLU A 12 13.70 12.57 -6.82
C GLU A 12 13.07 13.65 -7.69
N SER A 13 13.88 14.62 -8.16
CA SER A 13 13.42 15.68 -9.07
C SER A 13 12.14 16.36 -8.58
N ASP A 14 12.08 16.84 -7.37
CA ASP A 14 10.94 17.52 -6.73
C ASP A 14 9.71 16.63 -6.47
N ARG A 15 9.83 15.32 -6.64
CA ARG A 15 8.76 14.36 -6.31
C ARG A 15 9.21 13.39 -5.23
N GLY A 16 8.24 12.92 -4.46
CA GLY A 16 8.50 11.96 -3.40
C GLY A 16 8.22 10.53 -3.83
N THR A 17 9.06 9.61 -3.37
CA THR A 17 8.88 8.17 -3.57
C THR A 17 8.91 7.50 -2.22
N ILE A 18 7.93 6.64 -1.98
CA ILE A 18 7.82 5.84 -0.76
C ILE A 18 8.17 4.40 -1.08
N HIS A 19 8.93 3.79 -0.19
CA HIS A 19 9.24 2.37 -0.22
C HIS A 19 8.83 1.76 1.11
N VAL A 20 7.98 0.74 1.09
CA VAL A 20 7.57 0.04 2.31
C VAL A 20 7.62 -1.46 2.04
N GLU A 21 8.08 -2.23 3.01
CA GLU A 21 8.13 -3.69 2.85
C GLU A 21 7.97 -4.41 4.16
N ASP A 22 7.49 -5.64 4.07
CA ASP A 22 7.42 -6.55 5.22
C ASP A 22 7.38 -7.99 4.71
N VAL A 23 7.60 -8.92 5.62
CA VAL A 23 7.58 -10.35 5.35
C VAL A 23 6.45 -10.97 6.15
N TYR A 24 5.67 -11.84 5.48
CA TYR A 24 4.48 -12.44 6.06
C TYR A 24 4.60 -13.95 6.09
N ASP A 25 4.05 -14.56 7.14
CA ASP A 25 4.06 -16.00 7.33
C ASP A 25 2.95 -16.66 6.50
N THR A 26 3.15 -16.63 5.20
CA THR A 26 2.22 -17.20 4.22
C THR A 26 2.97 -17.48 2.91
N SER A 27 2.29 -18.13 1.95
CA SER A 27 2.88 -18.42 0.66
C SER A 27 2.83 -17.20 -0.28
N VAL A 28 3.67 -17.23 -1.31
CA VAL A 28 3.67 -16.22 -2.37
C VAL A 28 2.27 -16.13 -3.01
N GLU A 29 1.66 -17.28 -3.30
CA GLU A 29 0.34 -17.35 -3.93
C GLU A 29 -0.75 -16.75 -3.05
N ASP A 30 -0.72 -17.03 -1.75
CA ASP A 30 -1.68 -16.45 -0.82
C ASP A 30 -1.51 -14.94 -0.67
N LEU A 31 -0.27 -14.49 -0.55
CA LEU A 31 0.01 -13.05 -0.47
C LEU A 31 -0.42 -12.34 -1.75
N TRP A 32 -0.16 -12.95 -2.92
CA TRP A 32 -0.61 -12.38 -4.19
C TRP A 32 -2.14 -12.24 -4.24
N ALA A 33 -2.85 -13.29 -3.79
CA ALA A 33 -4.32 -13.24 -3.71
C ALA A 33 -4.79 -12.12 -2.79
N ALA A 34 -4.10 -11.91 -1.67
CA ALA A 34 -4.48 -10.87 -0.70
C ALA A 34 -4.35 -9.46 -1.29
N ILE A 35 -3.46 -9.26 -2.26
CA ILE A 35 -3.25 -7.93 -2.85
C ILE A 35 -3.95 -7.75 -4.20
N THR A 36 -4.58 -8.79 -4.74
CA THR A 36 -5.21 -8.70 -6.07
C THR A 36 -6.69 -9.04 -6.08
N GLU A 37 -7.17 -9.87 -5.16
CA GLU A 37 -8.58 -10.23 -5.12
C GLU A 37 -9.39 -9.15 -4.39
N PRO A 38 -10.43 -8.57 -5.02
CA PRO A 38 -11.18 -7.47 -4.41
C PRO A 38 -11.71 -7.76 -3.02
N GLU A 39 -12.23 -8.98 -2.79
CA GLU A 39 -12.75 -9.35 -1.48
C GLU A 39 -11.67 -9.35 -0.42
N ARG A 40 -10.47 -9.77 -0.77
CA ARG A 40 -9.35 -9.80 0.17
C ARG A 40 -8.75 -8.41 0.38
N LEU A 41 -8.64 -7.62 -0.68
CA LEU A 41 -8.19 -6.21 -0.57
C LEU A 41 -9.09 -5.42 0.37
N ALA A 42 -10.40 -5.65 0.32
CA ALA A 42 -11.36 -4.92 1.15
C ALA A 42 -11.15 -5.17 2.65
N ARG A 43 -10.48 -6.25 3.01
CA ARG A 43 -10.26 -6.60 4.42
C ARG A 43 -9.16 -5.76 5.06
N TRP A 44 -8.19 -5.28 4.27
CA TRP A 44 -7.02 -4.61 4.86
C TRP A 44 -6.62 -3.30 4.17
N LEU A 45 -6.94 -3.13 2.90
CA LEU A 45 -6.43 -1.98 2.14
C LEU A 45 -7.53 -1.09 1.61
N ALA A 46 -8.41 -1.64 0.77
CA ALA A 46 -9.29 -0.79 -0.04
C ALA A 46 -10.40 -1.59 -0.69
N GLU A 47 -11.51 -0.91 -0.93
CA GLU A 47 -12.56 -1.41 -1.80
C GLU A 47 -12.29 -0.94 -3.21
N VAL A 48 -12.31 -1.87 -4.17
CA VAL A 48 -12.06 -1.56 -5.58
C VAL A 48 -13.21 -2.06 -6.43
N SER A 49 -13.52 -1.32 -7.50
CA SER A 49 -14.56 -1.70 -8.46
C SER A 49 -14.17 -1.20 -9.83
N GLY A 50 -14.64 -1.90 -10.87
CA GLY A 50 -14.36 -1.54 -12.23
C GLY A 50 -13.68 -2.66 -13.00
N ASP A 51 -12.87 -2.31 -13.99
CA ASP A 51 -12.13 -3.26 -14.81
C ASP A 51 -10.72 -3.41 -14.26
N LEU A 52 -10.46 -4.57 -13.64
CA LEU A 52 -9.19 -4.82 -12.96
C LEU A 52 -8.16 -5.55 -13.85
N ARG A 53 -8.43 -5.63 -15.15
CA ARG A 53 -7.48 -6.20 -16.09
C ARG A 53 -6.50 -5.13 -16.57
N VAL A 54 -5.36 -5.57 -17.10
CA VAL A 54 -4.38 -4.66 -17.70
C VAL A 54 -5.07 -3.80 -18.77
N GLY A 55 -4.87 -2.49 -18.67
CA GLY A 55 -5.53 -1.53 -19.53
C GLY A 55 -6.88 -1.04 -19.02
N GLY A 56 -7.40 -1.66 -17.97
CA GLY A 56 -8.68 -1.27 -17.39
C GLY A 56 -8.57 -0.20 -16.33
N GLY A 57 -9.69 0.51 -16.07
CA GLY A 57 -9.77 1.53 -15.04
C GLY A 57 -10.65 1.09 -13.88
N PHE A 58 -10.33 1.57 -12.69
CA PHE A 58 -11.05 1.19 -11.47
C PHE A 58 -11.27 2.39 -10.55
N ARG A 59 -12.21 2.23 -9.63
CA ARG A 59 -12.38 3.14 -8.49
C ARG A 59 -11.83 2.45 -7.25
N ILE A 60 -11.28 3.24 -6.34
CA ILE A 60 -10.67 2.71 -5.13
C ILE A 60 -11.00 3.61 -3.95
N THR A 61 -11.37 2.99 -2.83
CA THR A 61 -11.58 3.67 -1.55
C THR A 61 -10.75 2.95 -0.50
N PHE A 62 -9.70 3.60 -0.03
CA PHE A 62 -8.82 3.02 0.99
C PHE A 62 -9.47 3.03 2.37
N THR A 63 -9.02 2.16 3.23
CA THR A 63 -9.46 2.13 4.64
C THR A 63 -9.11 3.43 5.37
N SER A 64 -8.17 4.21 4.82
CA SER A 64 -7.82 5.55 5.31
C SER A 64 -8.85 6.62 4.93
N SER A 65 -9.86 6.27 4.14
CA SER A 65 -10.88 7.16 3.57
C SER A 65 -10.42 7.91 2.31
N TRP A 66 -9.21 7.70 1.85
CA TRP A 66 -8.77 8.27 0.57
C TRP A 66 -9.55 7.61 -0.57
N GLU A 67 -10.06 8.41 -1.47
CA GLU A 67 -10.82 7.93 -2.62
C GLU A 67 -10.22 8.44 -3.92
N GLY A 68 -10.28 7.61 -4.96
CA GLY A 68 -9.79 8.01 -6.25
C GLY A 68 -10.09 7.01 -7.33
N VAL A 69 -9.42 7.19 -8.45
CA VAL A 69 -9.51 6.30 -9.61
C VAL A 69 -8.10 5.85 -9.99
N GLY A 70 -8.03 4.78 -10.74
CA GLY A 70 -6.75 4.27 -11.18
C GLY A 70 -6.87 3.43 -12.43
N ALA A 71 -5.74 2.94 -12.88
CA ALA A 71 -5.67 2.05 -14.03
C ALA A 71 -4.61 0.98 -13.79
N VAL A 72 -4.84 -0.21 -14.32
CA VAL A 72 -3.88 -1.31 -14.23
C VAL A 72 -2.93 -1.22 -15.42
N LEU A 73 -1.65 -1.01 -15.15
CA LEU A 73 -0.61 -0.90 -16.18
C LEU A 73 0.06 -2.23 -16.48
N ALA A 74 0.29 -3.05 -15.45
CA ALA A 74 0.90 -4.37 -15.59
C ALA A 74 0.43 -5.29 -14.49
N CYS A 75 0.28 -6.57 -14.81
CA CYS A 75 -0.08 -7.58 -13.83
C CYS A 75 0.62 -8.88 -14.22
N GLU A 76 1.61 -9.28 -13.41
CA GLU A 76 2.45 -10.44 -13.67
C GLU A 76 2.36 -11.40 -12.48
N PRO A 77 1.28 -12.21 -12.42
CA PRO A 77 1.08 -13.13 -11.29
C PRO A 77 2.22 -14.14 -11.17
N PRO A 78 2.61 -14.50 -9.96
CA PRO A 78 2.21 -13.91 -8.69
C PRO A 78 3.25 -12.92 -8.16
N HIS A 79 3.93 -12.17 -9.02
CA HIS A 79 5.14 -11.42 -8.64
C HIS A 79 5.02 -9.91 -8.73
N ARG A 80 4.26 -9.36 -9.68
CA ARG A 80 4.32 -7.91 -9.90
C ARG A 80 2.97 -7.34 -10.33
N LEU A 81 2.61 -6.23 -9.67
CA LEU A 81 1.42 -5.45 -10.01
C LEU A 81 1.82 -3.99 -10.11
N LEU A 82 1.43 -3.33 -11.20
CA LEU A 82 1.71 -1.92 -11.42
C LEU A 82 0.41 -1.22 -11.76
N VAL A 83 0.05 -0.22 -10.95
CA VAL A 83 -1.17 0.55 -11.16
C VAL A 83 -0.89 2.03 -10.99
N THR A 84 -1.79 2.86 -11.55
CA THR A 84 -1.80 4.30 -11.22
C THR A 84 -2.97 4.57 -10.32
N THR A 85 -2.85 5.61 -9.49
CA THR A 85 -3.98 6.12 -8.72
C THR A 85 -3.93 7.64 -8.72
N ARG A 86 -5.10 8.27 -8.64
CA ARG A 86 -5.20 9.73 -8.48
C ARG A 86 -6.55 10.09 -7.85
N GLU A 87 -6.55 11.17 -7.09
CA GLU A 87 -7.80 11.81 -6.70
C GLU A 87 -8.43 12.43 -7.94
N GLU A 88 -9.73 12.66 -7.90
CA GLU A 88 -10.48 13.18 -9.05
C GLU A 88 -9.84 14.44 -9.65
N SER A 89 -9.33 15.32 -8.79
CA SER A 89 -8.68 16.57 -9.23
C SER A 89 -7.19 16.58 -8.93
N GLY A 90 -6.61 15.45 -8.53
CA GLY A 90 -5.23 15.38 -8.07
C GLY A 90 -4.25 14.88 -9.11
N SER A 91 -2.99 14.90 -8.72
CA SER A 91 -1.90 14.33 -9.52
C SER A 91 -1.94 12.81 -9.46
N GLU A 92 -1.52 12.20 -10.55
CA GLU A 92 -1.43 10.74 -10.63
C GLU A 92 -0.15 10.26 -9.97
N THR A 93 -0.26 9.17 -9.19
CA THR A 93 0.91 8.47 -8.67
C THR A 93 0.95 7.06 -9.25
N VAL A 94 2.12 6.44 -9.16
CA VAL A 94 2.31 5.06 -9.61
C VAL A 94 2.56 4.19 -8.39
N LEU A 95 1.78 3.12 -8.26
CA LEU A 95 1.96 2.12 -7.22
C LEU A 95 2.48 0.84 -7.83
N GLU A 96 3.59 0.35 -7.31
CA GLU A 96 4.14 -0.94 -7.72
C GLU A 96 4.19 -1.87 -6.52
N ALA A 97 3.68 -3.08 -6.67
CA ALA A 97 3.73 -4.11 -5.64
C ALA A 97 4.51 -5.30 -6.19
N LEU A 98 5.50 -5.75 -5.41
CA LEU A 98 6.33 -6.90 -5.76
C LEU A 98 6.20 -7.95 -4.67
N VAL A 99 5.92 -9.19 -5.07
CA VAL A 99 5.82 -10.34 -4.16
C VAL A 99 6.93 -11.32 -4.50
N SER A 100 7.67 -11.76 -3.48
CA SER A 100 8.78 -12.70 -3.68
C SER A 100 8.85 -13.68 -2.51
N PRO A 101 9.44 -14.86 -2.75
CA PRO A 101 9.65 -15.80 -1.65
C PRO A 101 10.73 -15.31 -0.69
N GLU A 102 10.56 -15.61 0.60
CA GLU A 102 11.51 -15.32 1.65
C GLU A 102 11.62 -16.57 2.52
N GLY A 103 12.43 -17.53 2.07
CA GLY A 103 12.42 -18.86 2.68
C GLY A 103 11.06 -19.50 2.48
N ASP A 104 10.42 -19.91 3.57
CA ASP A 104 9.07 -20.48 3.54
C ASP A 104 7.98 -19.42 3.76
N ARG A 105 8.37 -18.13 3.75
CA ARG A 105 7.46 -17.00 3.89
C ARG A 105 7.42 -16.19 2.59
N ALA A 106 6.72 -15.07 2.60
CA ALA A 106 6.60 -14.22 1.42
C ALA A 106 6.84 -12.76 1.78
N ARG A 107 7.57 -12.06 0.92
CA ARG A 107 7.88 -10.63 1.07
C ARG A 107 7.00 -9.80 0.15
N LEU A 108 6.46 -8.73 0.67
CA LEU A 108 5.76 -7.72 -0.11
C LEU A 108 6.57 -6.42 -0.07
N VAL A 109 6.83 -5.87 -1.24
CA VAL A 109 7.43 -4.54 -1.39
C VAL A 109 6.43 -3.68 -2.15
N VAL A 110 6.13 -2.50 -1.60
CA VAL A 110 5.27 -1.52 -2.27
C VAL A 110 6.05 -0.23 -2.44
N GLU A 111 6.03 0.32 -3.65
CA GLU A 111 6.55 1.66 -3.91
C GLU A 111 5.43 2.54 -4.46
N GLU A 112 5.35 3.76 -3.96
CA GLU A 112 4.48 4.79 -4.51
C GLU A 112 5.36 5.93 -4.99
N ARG A 113 5.25 6.26 -6.28
CA ARG A 113 6.10 7.26 -6.94
C ARG A 113 5.25 8.41 -7.48
N GLY A 114 5.85 9.60 -7.51
CA GLY A 114 5.21 10.77 -8.10
C GLY A 114 4.43 11.61 -7.13
N LEU A 115 4.66 11.43 -5.82
CA LEU A 115 3.99 12.24 -4.81
C LEU A 115 4.58 13.63 -4.71
N PRO A 116 3.77 14.64 -4.34
CA PRO A 116 4.34 15.89 -3.86
C PRO A 116 5.28 15.61 -2.69
N VAL A 117 6.41 16.29 -2.64
CA VAL A 117 7.43 16.06 -1.61
C VAL A 117 6.85 16.16 -0.22
N ASP A 118 5.99 17.18 0.02
CA ASP A 118 5.39 17.42 1.33
C ASP A 118 4.44 16.30 1.77
N ALA A 119 3.89 15.56 0.82
CA ALA A 119 2.95 14.48 1.12
C ALA A 119 3.64 13.17 1.49
N ALA A 120 4.91 12.99 1.11
CA ALA A 120 5.60 11.72 1.27
C ALA A 120 5.61 11.18 2.70
N PRO A 121 5.96 11.96 3.74
CA PRO A 121 5.93 11.41 5.11
C PRO A 121 4.54 10.93 5.53
N TYR A 122 3.50 11.65 5.14
CA TYR A 122 2.12 11.28 5.48
C TYR A 122 1.71 9.97 4.83
N HIS A 123 2.06 9.78 3.56
CA HIS A 123 1.78 8.53 2.84
C HIS A 123 2.65 7.39 3.36
N ALA A 124 3.90 7.66 3.75
CA ALA A 124 4.78 6.63 4.32
C ALA A 124 4.17 6.06 5.60
N ALA A 125 3.72 6.92 6.51
CA ALA A 125 3.06 6.47 7.73
C ALA A 125 1.79 5.69 7.40
N GLY A 126 1.02 6.14 6.42
CA GLY A 126 -0.20 5.47 5.98
C GLY A 126 0.08 4.08 5.41
N TRP A 127 1.10 3.94 4.60
CA TRP A 127 1.47 2.63 4.04
C TRP A 127 1.91 1.65 5.13
N GLN A 128 2.60 2.15 6.17
CA GLN A 128 2.93 1.25 7.28
C GLN A 128 1.67 0.71 7.95
N VAL A 129 0.66 1.56 8.19
CA VAL A 129 -0.62 1.09 8.77
C VAL A 129 -1.22 0.01 7.89
N HIS A 130 -1.24 0.23 6.57
CA HIS A 130 -1.81 -0.76 5.65
C HIS A 130 -1.07 -2.10 5.71
N LEU A 131 0.26 -2.08 5.73
CA LEU A 131 1.01 -3.33 5.79
C LEU A 131 0.86 -4.03 7.14
N GLU A 132 0.74 -3.28 8.24
CA GLU A 132 0.41 -3.87 9.54
C GLU A 132 -0.97 -4.52 9.53
N ASP A 133 -1.94 -3.87 8.90
CA ASP A 133 -3.30 -4.39 8.77
C ASP A 133 -3.32 -5.68 7.94
N LEU A 134 -2.51 -5.74 6.88
CA LEU A 134 -2.36 -6.98 6.11
C LEU A 134 -1.87 -8.12 7.00
N GLY A 135 -0.85 -7.86 7.81
CA GLY A 135 -0.34 -8.86 8.74
C GLY A 135 -1.40 -9.34 9.71
N ALA A 136 -2.20 -8.43 10.25
CA ALA A 136 -3.28 -8.79 11.17
C ALA A 136 -4.32 -9.68 10.49
N VAL A 137 -4.77 -9.29 9.30
CA VAL A 137 -5.79 -10.04 8.57
C VAL A 137 -5.28 -11.42 8.15
N LEU A 138 -4.03 -11.53 7.70
CA LEU A 138 -3.44 -12.82 7.36
C LEU A 138 -3.34 -13.74 8.57
N ALA A 139 -3.20 -13.18 9.77
CA ALA A 139 -3.14 -13.94 11.02
C ALA A 139 -4.51 -14.17 11.66
N GLY A 140 -5.59 -13.80 10.96
CA GLY A 140 -6.95 -13.99 11.46
C GLY A 140 -7.38 -12.96 12.50
N ARG A 141 -6.67 -11.83 12.60
CA ARG A 141 -7.00 -10.75 13.54
C ARG A 141 -7.64 -9.58 12.79
N PRO A 142 -8.44 -8.76 13.49
CA PRO A 142 -9.02 -7.58 12.84
C PRO A 142 -7.94 -6.52 12.54
N ARG A 143 -8.20 -5.72 11.52
CA ARG A 143 -7.32 -4.60 11.23
C ARG A 143 -7.47 -3.52 12.30
N SER A 144 -6.49 -2.58 12.34
CA SER A 144 -6.46 -1.50 13.32
C SER A 144 -7.55 -0.45 13.08
N ASP A 145 -7.72 0.42 14.07
CA ASP A 145 -8.35 1.71 13.83
C ASP A 145 -7.32 2.54 13.07
N TRP A 146 -7.53 2.71 11.78
CA TRP A 146 -6.52 3.28 10.88
C TRP A 146 -6.04 4.67 11.36
N SER A 147 -6.97 5.56 11.67
CA SER A 147 -6.63 6.92 12.09
C SER A 147 -5.86 6.94 13.40
N ALA A 148 -6.26 6.12 14.36
CA ALA A 148 -5.57 6.06 15.65
C ALA A 148 -4.14 5.54 15.48
N ARG A 149 -3.96 4.47 14.70
CA ARG A 149 -2.63 3.91 14.49
C ARG A 149 -1.74 4.88 13.70
N TRP A 150 -2.30 5.54 12.68
CA TRP A 150 -1.55 6.53 11.91
C TRP A 150 -1.01 7.64 12.81
N LYS A 151 -1.84 8.14 13.75
CA LYS A 151 -1.41 9.18 14.69
C LYS A 151 -0.28 8.71 15.60
N GLU A 152 -0.30 7.45 15.99
CA GLU A 152 0.79 6.86 16.78
C GLU A 152 2.10 6.82 15.99
N LEU A 153 2.03 6.52 14.70
CA LEU A 153 3.20 6.40 13.84
C LEU A 153 3.75 7.74 13.35
N ALA A 154 2.91 8.76 13.27
CA ALA A 154 3.27 10.03 12.65
C ALA A 154 4.60 10.61 13.14
N PRO A 155 4.88 10.68 14.46
CA PRO A 155 6.17 11.22 14.93
C PRO A 155 7.38 10.45 14.41
N ALA A 156 7.27 9.13 14.22
CA ALA A 156 8.38 8.32 13.72
C ALA A 156 8.73 8.66 12.28
N TYR A 157 7.79 9.30 11.55
CA TYR A 157 8.01 9.74 10.17
C TYR A 157 8.26 11.25 10.08
N GLY A 158 8.55 11.90 11.22
CA GLY A 158 8.85 13.32 11.23
C GLY A 158 7.64 14.23 11.13
N ILE A 159 6.45 13.69 11.36
CA ILE A 159 5.22 14.48 11.30
C ILE A 159 4.93 15.03 12.69
N GLU A 160 4.83 16.34 12.79
CA GLU A 160 4.49 17.02 14.04
C GLU A 160 2.97 17.13 14.18
N ARG A 161 2.51 17.21 15.41
CA ARG A 161 1.09 17.25 15.75
C ARG A 161 0.73 18.54 16.42
#